data_17e508d25fba8f6bdbd8a64cf22ac1cd
#
_entry.id   17e508d25fba8f6bdbd8a64cf22ac1cd
#
_cell.length_a   1.000
_cell.length_b   1.000
_cell.length_c   1.000
_cell.angle_alpha   90.00
_cell.angle_beta   90.00
_cell.angle_gamma   90.00
#
_symmetry.space_group_name_H-M   'P 1'
#
loop_
_entity.id
_entity.type
_entity.pdbx_description
1 polymer ?
#
loop_
_entity_poly.entity_id
_entity_poly.type
_entity_poly.pdbx_seq_one_letter_code
_entity_poly.pdbx_strand_id
1 'polypeptide(L)'
;MQFDIITIFPDFFSSILAHGVLKRALATNLLRVETHNLRDFAHDRHRTVDDRPFGGGEGMVLKPEPLAEVIESLQIAAKPDRNPAKETVVLLSAQGARFAQSTARELATLDRVVLICGRYEGVDERVAELLCDDELSIGDYVLSGGELGAAVIVDAVVRLLPGVLGHADSSRYESFGEGDEVLENCHPERSEGPASSSQRQDVPRSTHGSGGLLDYPHYTRPAEFRGTAIPEVLGNGDHSVIRKWRRQAALAKTFANRPDLLASADLSDDDRELLAGMGFQAD
;
A
#
# COMPACT_ATOMS: atom_id res chain seq x y z
N MET A 1 -21.30 -1.59 2.31
CA MET A 1 -19.82 -1.42 2.27
C MET A 1 -19.41 -0.16 2.99
N GLN A 2 -18.42 -0.23 3.89
CA GLN A 2 -17.87 0.94 4.58
C GLN A 2 -16.37 1.07 4.31
N PHE A 3 -15.92 2.30 4.04
CA PHE A 3 -14.50 2.67 4.06
C PHE A 3 -14.24 3.64 5.20
N ASP A 4 -13.21 3.35 5.99
CA ASP A 4 -12.62 4.25 6.97
C ASP A 4 -11.23 4.66 6.47
N ILE A 5 -10.99 5.95 6.26
CA ILE A 5 -9.73 6.45 5.70
C ILE A 5 -8.99 7.24 6.78
N ILE A 6 -7.87 6.71 7.23
CA ILE A 6 -7.00 7.35 8.21
C ILE A 6 -5.97 8.20 7.48
N THR A 7 -5.96 9.51 7.72
CA THR A 7 -5.11 10.47 7.00
C THR A 7 -4.82 11.70 7.87
N ILE A 8 -3.80 12.46 7.53
CA ILE A 8 -3.55 13.80 8.11
C ILE A 8 -4.24 14.93 7.30
N PHE A 9 -4.92 14.59 6.20
CA PHE A 9 -5.63 15.52 5.30
C PHE A 9 -7.05 15.05 4.99
N PRO A 10 -7.97 15.03 5.97
CA PRO A 10 -9.33 14.50 5.75
C PRO A 10 -10.10 15.23 4.63
N ASP A 11 -9.89 16.53 4.48
CA ASP A 11 -10.57 17.34 3.45
C ASP A 11 -10.18 16.98 2.01
N PHE A 12 -9.08 16.25 1.82
CA PHE A 12 -8.65 15.78 0.50
C PHE A 12 -9.75 15.01 -0.22
N PHE A 13 -10.55 14.25 0.51
CA PHE A 13 -11.60 13.38 -0.06
C PHE A 13 -12.90 14.09 -0.38
N SER A 14 -13.10 15.32 0.10
CA SER A 14 -14.36 16.05 -0.03
C SER A 14 -14.80 16.20 -1.50
N SER A 15 -13.86 16.51 -2.40
CA SER A 15 -14.17 16.72 -3.81
C SER A 15 -14.53 15.41 -4.52
N ILE A 16 -13.73 14.35 -4.35
CA ILE A 16 -13.96 13.08 -5.05
C ILE A 16 -15.26 12.39 -4.60
N LEU A 17 -15.62 12.50 -3.33
CA LEU A 17 -16.86 11.96 -2.79
C LEU A 17 -18.10 12.75 -3.22
N ALA A 18 -17.94 13.99 -3.68
CA ALA A 18 -19.04 14.85 -4.12
C ALA A 18 -19.48 14.61 -5.57
N HIS A 19 -18.82 13.73 -6.33
CA HIS A 19 -19.06 13.58 -7.77
C HIS A 19 -19.25 12.12 -8.21
N GLY A 20 -19.83 11.93 -9.38
CA GLY A 20 -19.87 10.67 -10.13
C GLY A 20 -20.53 9.50 -9.41
N VAL A 21 -19.91 8.35 -9.56
CA VAL A 21 -20.36 7.06 -9.03
C VAL A 21 -20.33 7.06 -7.50
N LEU A 22 -19.29 7.63 -6.89
CA LEU A 22 -19.13 7.70 -5.44
C LEU A 22 -20.27 8.49 -4.78
N LYS A 23 -20.60 9.68 -5.31
CA LYS A 23 -21.73 10.48 -4.81
C LYS A 23 -23.04 9.69 -4.86
N ARG A 24 -23.29 8.97 -5.96
CA ARG A 24 -24.52 8.17 -6.11
C ARG A 24 -24.56 7.03 -5.10
N ALA A 25 -23.46 6.30 -4.92
CA ALA A 25 -23.37 5.20 -3.96
C ALA A 25 -23.58 5.67 -2.52
N LEU A 26 -23.03 6.84 -2.15
CA LEU A 26 -23.26 7.47 -0.85
C LEU A 26 -24.75 7.87 -0.67
N ALA A 27 -25.36 8.51 -1.68
CA ALA A 27 -26.76 8.95 -1.63
C ALA A 27 -27.77 7.79 -1.53
N THR A 28 -27.40 6.60 -2.02
CA THR A 28 -28.23 5.39 -1.97
C THR A 28 -27.92 4.48 -0.79
N ASN A 29 -27.02 4.88 0.12
CA ASN A 29 -26.54 4.11 1.27
C ASN A 29 -25.89 2.75 0.91
N LEU A 30 -25.45 2.57 -0.33
CA LEU A 30 -24.64 1.41 -0.75
C LEU A 30 -23.20 1.53 -0.29
N LEU A 31 -22.75 2.76 -0.07
CA LEU A 31 -21.43 3.13 0.38
C LEU A 31 -21.51 4.05 1.60
N ARG A 32 -20.63 3.84 2.57
CA ARG A 32 -20.30 4.79 3.63
C ARG A 32 -18.79 5.05 3.58
N VAL A 33 -18.38 6.31 3.62
CA VAL A 33 -16.95 6.70 3.72
C VAL A 33 -16.80 7.67 4.87
N GLU A 34 -15.91 7.33 5.79
CA GLU A 34 -15.53 8.18 6.90
C GLU A 34 -14.03 8.48 6.83
N THR A 35 -13.67 9.73 7.04
CA THR A 35 -12.27 10.16 7.08
C THR A 35 -11.88 10.51 8.51
N HIS A 36 -10.79 9.93 9.00
CA HIS A 36 -10.30 10.10 10.36
C HIS A 36 -9.01 10.89 10.33
N ASN A 37 -9.01 12.06 11.00
CA ASN A 37 -7.81 12.87 11.10
C ASN A 37 -6.86 12.27 12.15
N LEU A 38 -5.74 11.72 11.69
CA LEU A 38 -4.75 11.11 12.57
C LEU A 38 -4.25 12.06 13.66
N ARG A 39 -4.23 13.37 13.40
CA ARG A 39 -3.81 14.38 14.38
C ARG A 39 -4.73 14.50 15.60
N ASP A 40 -5.96 14.02 15.52
CA ASP A 40 -6.90 14.03 16.65
C ASP A 40 -6.56 12.94 17.70
N PHE A 41 -5.67 12.01 17.35
CA PHE A 41 -5.14 10.95 18.20
C PHE A 41 -3.71 11.22 18.71
N ALA A 42 -3.21 12.44 18.52
CA ALA A 42 -1.96 12.89 19.09
C ALA A 42 -2.23 13.78 20.32
N HIS A 43 -1.65 13.43 21.47
CA HIS A 43 -1.99 14.04 22.77
C HIS A 43 -1.08 15.21 23.16
N ASP A 44 -0.04 15.48 22.36
CA ASP A 44 0.82 16.63 22.59
C ASP A 44 0.20 17.94 22.08
N ARG A 45 0.69 19.07 22.59
CA ARG A 45 0.18 20.42 22.23
C ARG A 45 0.20 20.69 20.72
N HIS A 46 1.15 20.10 20.00
CA HIS A 46 1.36 20.34 18.57
C HIS A 46 0.66 19.30 17.69
N ARG A 47 -0.01 18.30 18.29
CA ARG A 47 -0.66 17.17 17.60
C ARG A 47 0.30 16.47 16.65
N THR A 48 1.49 16.13 17.16
CA THR A 48 2.60 15.57 16.41
C THR A 48 2.37 14.08 16.16
N VAL A 49 2.22 13.71 14.90
CA VAL A 49 1.95 12.33 14.46
C VAL A 49 3.17 11.64 13.84
N ASP A 50 4.29 12.34 13.75
CA ASP A 50 5.54 11.89 13.11
C ASP A 50 6.75 12.22 13.99
N ASP A 51 7.85 11.51 13.78
CA ASP A 51 9.14 11.76 14.45
C ASP A 51 10.29 11.25 13.56
N ARG A 52 11.53 11.59 13.93
CA ARG A 52 12.73 11.19 13.21
C ARG A 52 12.93 9.67 13.26
N PRO A 53 13.40 9.07 12.14
CA PRO A 53 13.67 7.62 12.12
C PRO A 53 14.81 7.23 13.05
N PHE A 54 14.71 6.07 13.68
CA PHE A 54 15.82 5.41 14.34
C PHE A 54 16.92 5.04 13.32
N GLY A 55 18.16 5.05 13.76
CA GLY A 55 19.32 4.86 12.87
C GLY A 55 19.68 6.08 12.04
N GLY A 56 19.00 7.24 12.26
CA GLY A 56 19.21 8.48 11.52
C GLY A 56 18.69 8.40 10.07
N GLY A 57 18.86 9.45 9.33
CA GLY A 57 18.36 9.64 7.97
C GLY A 57 17.63 10.96 7.84
N GLU A 58 17.23 11.29 6.61
CA GLU A 58 16.40 12.45 6.31
C GLU A 58 14.92 12.12 6.51
N GLY A 59 14.09 13.15 6.62
CA GLY A 59 12.66 13.01 6.69
C GLY A 59 12.13 12.62 8.08
N MET A 60 10.87 12.22 8.10
CA MET A 60 10.08 11.87 9.29
C MET A 60 9.35 10.54 9.02
N VAL A 61 8.91 9.87 10.07
CA VAL A 61 8.15 8.61 10.01
C VAL A 61 6.90 8.77 10.87
N LEU A 62 5.75 8.35 10.36
CA LEU A 62 4.50 8.37 11.14
C LEU A 62 4.61 7.42 12.33
N LYS A 63 4.21 7.93 13.49
CA LYS A 63 4.29 7.23 14.78
C LYS A 63 3.25 6.11 14.91
N PRO A 64 3.58 5.02 15.59
CA PRO A 64 2.66 3.88 15.74
C PRO A 64 1.51 4.16 16.72
N GLU A 65 1.69 4.96 17.77
CA GLU A 65 0.67 5.17 18.80
C GLU A 65 -0.59 5.85 18.25
N PRO A 66 -0.54 7.01 17.54
CA PRO A 66 -1.75 7.63 17.00
C PRO A 66 -2.49 6.71 16.03
N LEU A 67 -1.75 5.90 15.24
CA LEU A 67 -2.35 4.93 14.31
C LEU A 67 -3.04 3.79 15.04
N ALA A 68 -2.46 3.29 16.13
CA ALA A 68 -3.11 2.27 16.95
C ALA A 68 -4.37 2.81 17.61
N GLU A 69 -4.33 4.01 18.17
CA GLU A 69 -5.48 4.62 18.84
C GLU A 69 -6.66 4.87 17.89
N VAL A 70 -6.41 5.37 16.67
CA VAL A 70 -7.49 5.54 15.70
C VAL A 70 -8.09 4.19 15.30
N ILE A 71 -7.30 3.15 15.04
CA ILE A 71 -7.79 1.82 14.70
C ILE A 71 -8.64 1.25 15.83
N GLU A 72 -8.20 1.38 17.09
CA GLU A 72 -8.96 0.95 18.27
C GLU A 72 -10.28 1.73 18.41
N SER A 73 -10.28 3.03 18.14
CA SER A 73 -11.49 3.85 18.19
C SER A 73 -12.55 3.42 17.18
N LEU A 74 -12.15 2.81 16.08
CA LEU A 74 -13.03 2.26 15.05
C LEU A 74 -13.74 0.97 15.48
N GLN A 75 -13.38 0.41 16.64
CA GLN A 75 -13.94 -0.87 17.13
C GLN A 75 -13.79 -2.03 16.14
N ILE A 76 -12.75 -1.99 15.30
CA ILE A 76 -12.37 -3.12 14.45
C ILE A 76 -11.63 -4.14 15.30
N ALA A 77 -11.82 -5.42 15.03
CA ALA A 77 -11.15 -6.47 15.77
C ALA A 77 -9.62 -6.35 15.68
N ALA A 78 -8.90 -6.74 16.73
CA ALA A 78 -7.45 -6.85 16.69
C ALA A 78 -7.01 -7.80 15.57
N LYS A 79 -5.84 -7.58 14.96
CA LYS A 79 -5.38 -8.36 13.79
C LYS A 79 -5.52 -9.88 13.96
N PRO A 80 -5.16 -10.50 15.11
CA PRO A 80 -5.31 -11.95 15.30
C PRO A 80 -6.76 -12.45 15.31
N ASP A 81 -7.69 -11.58 15.71
CA ASP A 81 -9.11 -11.93 15.89
C ASP A 81 -10.00 -11.40 14.76
N ARG A 82 -9.41 -10.71 13.77
CA ARG A 82 -10.12 -10.08 12.66
C ARG A 82 -10.68 -11.12 11.71
N ASN A 83 -11.94 -10.95 11.32
CA ASN A 83 -12.55 -11.83 10.32
C ASN A 83 -12.20 -11.34 8.90
N PRO A 84 -11.32 -12.02 8.16
CA PRO A 84 -10.85 -11.57 6.85
C PRO A 84 -11.94 -11.61 5.77
N ALA A 85 -13.08 -12.29 6.02
CA ALA A 85 -14.23 -12.28 5.12
C ALA A 85 -15.18 -11.11 5.33
N LYS A 86 -14.92 -10.24 6.33
CA LYS A 86 -15.78 -9.10 6.66
C LYS A 86 -15.06 -7.78 6.65
N GLU A 87 -13.85 -7.74 7.19
CA GLU A 87 -13.12 -6.50 7.39
C GLU A 87 -11.61 -6.67 7.22
N THR A 88 -10.96 -5.62 6.77
CA THR A 88 -9.50 -5.57 6.61
C THR A 88 -8.96 -4.19 6.93
N VAL A 89 -7.70 -4.14 7.37
CA VAL A 89 -6.89 -2.92 7.53
C VAL A 89 -5.73 -2.95 6.56
N VAL A 90 -5.67 -1.98 5.69
CA VAL A 90 -4.69 -1.89 4.60
C VAL A 90 -3.83 -0.65 4.76
N LEU A 91 -2.52 -0.83 4.77
CA LEU A 91 -1.55 0.26 4.67
C LEU A 91 -1.27 0.58 3.20
N LEU A 92 -1.37 1.85 2.83
CA LEU A 92 -1.01 2.32 1.49
C LEU A 92 0.44 2.77 1.47
N SER A 93 1.25 2.04 0.72
CA SER A 93 2.69 2.21 0.65
C SER A 93 3.23 1.81 -0.72
N ALA A 94 4.33 2.43 -1.16
CA ALA A 94 5.04 2.01 -2.36
C ALA A 94 5.69 0.62 -2.22
N GLN A 95 5.85 0.13 -0.99
CA GLN A 95 6.47 -1.16 -0.66
C GLN A 95 5.48 -2.33 -0.68
N GLY A 96 4.17 -2.04 -0.79
CA GLY A 96 3.10 -3.02 -0.77
C GLY A 96 2.99 -3.85 -2.05
N ALA A 97 2.18 -4.90 -1.98
CA ALA A 97 1.76 -5.65 -3.14
C ALA A 97 0.99 -4.76 -4.13
N ARG A 98 1.12 -5.04 -5.43
CA ARG A 98 0.47 -4.21 -6.45
C ARG A 98 -1.05 -4.41 -6.41
N PHE A 99 -1.78 -3.32 -6.22
CA PHE A 99 -3.23 -3.30 -6.36
C PHE A 99 -3.64 -3.59 -7.81
N ALA A 100 -4.50 -4.58 -7.99
CA ALA A 100 -5.02 -5.03 -9.27
C ALA A 100 -6.55 -5.19 -9.21
N GLN A 101 -7.17 -5.47 -10.37
CA GLN A 101 -8.63 -5.67 -10.43
C GLN A 101 -9.09 -6.88 -9.58
N SER A 102 -8.27 -7.94 -9.46
CA SER A 102 -8.53 -9.06 -8.55
C SER A 102 -8.67 -8.60 -7.11
N THR A 103 -7.70 -7.79 -6.63
CA THR A 103 -7.72 -7.22 -5.28
C THR A 103 -8.95 -6.32 -5.07
N ALA A 104 -9.33 -5.52 -6.10
CA ALA A 104 -10.54 -4.71 -6.02
C ALA A 104 -11.81 -5.58 -5.84
N ARG A 105 -11.89 -6.75 -6.51
CA ARG A 105 -13.00 -7.69 -6.34
C ARG A 105 -13.01 -8.31 -4.95
N GLU A 106 -11.86 -8.72 -4.43
CA GLU A 106 -11.74 -9.25 -3.08
C GLU A 106 -12.23 -8.22 -2.05
N LEU A 107 -11.73 -6.98 -2.12
CA LEU A 107 -12.17 -5.90 -1.24
C LEU A 107 -13.66 -5.59 -1.38
N ALA A 108 -14.24 -5.70 -2.59
CA ALA A 108 -15.66 -5.45 -2.82
C ALA A 108 -16.60 -6.47 -2.14
N THR A 109 -16.09 -7.62 -1.71
CA THR A 109 -16.85 -8.63 -0.95
C THR A 109 -16.96 -8.34 0.53
N LEU A 110 -16.16 -7.40 1.05
CA LEU A 110 -16.07 -7.09 2.46
C LEU A 110 -17.16 -6.11 2.91
N ASP A 111 -17.50 -6.18 4.19
CA ASP A 111 -18.39 -5.22 4.83
C ASP A 111 -17.65 -3.89 5.10
N ARG A 112 -16.36 -3.97 5.44
CA ARG A 112 -15.56 -2.84 5.90
C ARG A 112 -14.10 -2.92 5.47
N VAL A 113 -13.55 -1.79 5.00
CA VAL A 113 -12.11 -1.62 4.68
C VAL A 113 -11.59 -0.37 5.37
N VAL A 114 -10.53 -0.51 6.14
CA VAL A 114 -9.77 0.62 6.71
C VAL A 114 -8.54 0.85 5.86
N LEU A 115 -8.37 2.07 5.34
CA LEU A 115 -7.23 2.48 4.54
C LEU A 115 -6.36 3.45 5.34
N ILE A 116 -5.09 3.11 5.57
CA ILE A 116 -4.11 3.98 6.22
C ILE A 116 -3.29 4.68 5.14
N CYS A 117 -3.38 6.01 5.09
CA CYS A 117 -2.59 6.83 4.17
C CYS A 117 -1.21 7.12 4.79
N GLY A 118 -0.17 6.42 4.33
CA GLY A 118 1.21 6.72 4.70
C GLY A 118 1.64 8.11 4.20
N ARG A 119 2.59 8.73 4.89
CA ARG A 119 3.17 10.05 4.56
C ARG A 119 4.65 10.09 4.93
N TYR A 120 5.37 11.09 4.42
CA TYR A 120 6.80 11.32 4.66
C TYR A 120 7.64 10.15 4.15
N GLU A 121 8.59 9.64 4.96
CA GLU A 121 9.38 8.45 4.65
C GLU A 121 8.59 7.13 4.86
N GLY A 122 7.36 7.22 5.33
CA GLY A 122 6.46 6.10 5.55
C GLY A 122 5.88 6.06 6.96
N VAL A 123 5.46 4.87 7.33
CA VAL A 123 4.84 4.54 8.61
C VAL A 123 5.80 3.64 9.38
N ASP A 124 5.83 3.75 10.72
CA ASP A 124 6.59 2.80 11.56
C ASP A 124 6.20 1.36 11.22
N GLU A 125 7.18 0.51 10.94
CA GLU A 125 6.96 -0.85 10.42
C GLU A 125 6.07 -1.70 11.33
N ARG A 126 6.12 -1.47 12.65
CA ARG A 126 5.28 -2.19 13.62
C ARG A 126 3.78 -1.95 13.41
N VAL A 127 3.39 -0.88 12.70
CA VAL A 127 1.99 -0.69 12.28
C VAL A 127 1.61 -1.72 11.23
N ALA A 128 2.44 -1.91 10.21
CA ALA A 128 2.21 -2.93 9.19
C ALA A 128 2.18 -4.34 9.82
N GLU A 129 3.15 -4.65 10.67
CA GLU A 129 3.28 -5.97 11.31
C GLU A 129 2.13 -6.30 12.27
N LEU A 130 1.76 -5.36 13.15
CA LEU A 130 0.86 -5.62 14.28
C LEU A 130 -0.59 -5.22 14.02
N LEU A 131 -0.85 -4.29 13.11
CA LEU A 131 -2.17 -3.68 12.97
C LEU A 131 -2.79 -3.91 11.58
N CYS A 132 -1.99 -3.99 10.51
CA CYS A 132 -2.49 -4.13 9.14
C CYS A 132 -2.54 -5.59 8.72
N ASP A 133 -3.52 -5.93 7.89
CA ASP A 133 -3.63 -7.25 7.25
C ASP A 133 -2.84 -7.27 5.95
N ASP A 134 -2.87 -6.15 5.21
CA ASP A 134 -2.23 -6.00 3.92
C ASP A 134 -1.49 -4.67 3.79
N GLU A 135 -0.52 -4.63 2.89
CA GLU A 135 0.16 -3.44 2.43
C GLU A 135 0.02 -3.37 0.90
N LEU A 136 -0.59 -2.29 0.38
CA LEU A 136 -0.90 -2.16 -1.04
C LEU A 136 -0.23 -0.94 -1.68
N SER A 137 0.27 -1.15 -2.90
CA SER A 137 0.80 -0.12 -3.80
C SER A 137 -0.09 0.03 -5.03
N ILE A 138 -0.35 1.26 -5.48
CA ILE A 138 -1.10 1.51 -6.72
C ILE A 138 -0.20 1.59 -7.98
N GLY A 139 1.09 1.34 -7.85
CA GLY A 139 2.04 1.32 -8.98
C GLY A 139 3.47 1.59 -8.56
N ASP A 140 4.39 1.38 -9.52
CA ASP A 140 5.84 1.49 -9.32
C ASP A 140 6.30 2.94 -9.43
N TYR A 141 5.81 3.79 -8.53
CA TYR A 141 6.17 5.19 -8.38
C TYR A 141 5.90 5.66 -6.95
N VAL A 142 6.64 6.66 -6.51
CA VAL A 142 6.49 7.23 -5.18
C VAL A 142 5.55 8.44 -5.25
N LEU A 143 4.56 8.46 -4.36
CA LEU A 143 3.66 9.59 -4.14
C LEU A 143 4.03 10.34 -2.85
N SER A 144 3.57 11.58 -2.72
CA SER A 144 3.75 12.36 -1.50
C SER A 144 2.95 11.84 -0.29
N GLY A 145 2.02 10.88 -0.53
CA GLY A 145 1.20 10.24 0.50
C GLY A 145 0.16 9.31 -0.09
N GLY A 146 -0.49 8.54 0.78
CA GLY A 146 -1.43 7.48 0.43
C GLY A 146 -2.81 7.96 -0.04
N GLU A 147 -3.14 9.25 0.08
CA GLU A 147 -4.50 9.75 -0.19
C GLU A 147 -4.97 9.51 -1.63
N LEU A 148 -4.07 9.70 -2.63
CA LEU A 148 -4.39 9.37 -4.02
C LEU A 148 -4.59 7.87 -4.20
N GLY A 149 -3.77 7.05 -3.53
CA GLY A 149 -3.93 5.59 -3.53
C GLY A 149 -5.27 5.17 -2.94
N ALA A 150 -5.66 5.74 -1.80
CA ALA A 150 -6.96 5.51 -1.19
C ALA A 150 -8.11 5.89 -2.14
N ALA A 151 -8.00 7.04 -2.80
CA ALA A 151 -8.99 7.48 -3.76
C ALA A 151 -9.16 6.51 -4.94
N VAL A 152 -8.05 6.01 -5.50
CA VAL A 152 -8.05 5.02 -6.59
C VAL A 152 -8.70 3.70 -6.13
N ILE A 153 -8.33 3.21 -4.95
CA ILE A 153 -8.88 1.95 -4.41
C ILE A 153 -10.37 2.10 -4.14
N VAL A 154 -10.82 3.18 -3.49
CA VAL A 154 -12.24 3.42 -3.22
C VAL A 154 -13.04 3.48 -4.53
N ASP A 155 -12.57 4.21 -5.55
CA ASP A 155 -13.27 4.27 -6.84
C ASP A 155 -13.34 2.90 -7.53
N ALA A 156 -12.21 2.19 -7.60
CA ALA A 156 -12.15 0.87 -8.23
C ALA A 156 -13.04 -0.17 -7.56
N VAL A 157 -13.11 -0.17 -6.22
CA VAL A 157 -13.92 -1.11 -5.44
C VAL A 157 -15.40 -0.76 -5.51
N VAL A 158 -15.75 0.52 -5.32
CA VAL A 158 -17.17 0.95 -5.22
C VAL A 158 -17.94 0.69 -6.50
N ARG A 159 -17.31 0.83 -7.66
CA ARG A 159 -17.96 0.53 -8.95
C ARG A 159 -18.32 -0.95 -9.14
N LEU A 160 -17.73 -1.86 -8.34
CA LEU A 160 -18.03 -3.29 -8.35
C LEU A 160 -19.21 -3.65 -7.43
N LEU A 161 -19.65 -2.75 -6.56
CA LEU A 161 -20.75 -3.01 -5.64
C LEU A 161 -22.07 -3.14 -6.40
N PRO A 162 -22.92 -4.13 -6.07
CA PRO A 162 -24.22 -4.30 -6.70
C PRO A 162 -25.09 -3.03 -6.59
N GLY A 163 -25.67 -2.61 -7.72
CA GLY A 163 -26.58 -1.45 -7.78
C GLY A 163 -25.87 -0.08 -7.87
N VAL A 164 -24.55 -0.02 -7.85
CA VAL A 164 -23.79 1.22 -8.00
C VAL A 164 -23.68 1.64 -9.46
N LEU A 165 -23.41 0.72 -10.38
CA LEU A 165 -23.48 0.98 -11.82
C LEU A 165 -24.90 0.82 -12.35
N GLY A 166 -25.23 1.53 -13.45
CA GLY A 166 -26.57 1.54 -14.02
C GLY A 166 -27.02 0.20 -14.61
N HIS A 167 -26.06 -0.62 -15.07
CA HIS A 167 -26.31 -1.97 -15.56
C HIS A 167 -25.43 -2.94 -14.79
N ALA A 168 -26.01 -4.04 -14.31
CA ALA A 168 -25.32 -5.05 -13.49
C ALA A 168 -24.13 -5.68 -14.24
N ASP A 169 -24.22 -5.83 -15.55
CA ASP A 169 -23.20 -6.46 -16.39
C ASP A 169 -22.07 -5.50 -16.84
N SER A 170 -22.16 -4.19 -16.51
CA SER A 170 -21.19 -3.21 -16.97
C SER A 170 -19.76 -3.49 -16.48
N SER A 171 -19.61 -4.08 -15.29
CA SER A 171 -18.30 -4.48 -14.73
C SER A 171 -17.80 -5.84 -15.24
N ARG A 172 -18.65 -6.60 -15.94
CA ARG A 172 -18.35 -7.98 -16.38
C ARG A 172 -17.61 -8.01 -17.70
N TYR A 173 -17.95 -7.10 -18.62
CA TYR A 173 -17.41 -7.05 -19.98
C TYR A 173 -16.37 -5.94 -20.20
N GLU A 174 -15.85 -5.36 -19.15
CA GLU A 174 -14.79 -4.35 -19.24
C GLU A 174 -13.38 -4.95 -19.20
N SER A 175 -12.38 -4.12 -19.43
CA SER A 175 -10.97 -4.53 -19.28
C SER A 175 -10.73 -5.14 -17.91
N PHE A 176 -10.06 -6.29 -17.86
CA PHE A 176 -9.85 -7.09 -16.65
C PHE A 176 -11.13 -7.68 -16.04
N GLY A 177 -12.25 -7.67 -16.77
CA GLY A 177 -13.48 -8.36 -16.43
C GLY A 177 -13.27 -9.89 -16.46
N GLU A 178 -14.20 -10.65 -15.82
CA GLU A 178 -14.07 -12.12 -15.75
C GLU A 178 -14.30 -12.80 -17.09
N GLY A 179 -14.84 -12.10 -18.08
CA GLY A 179 -15.21 -12.67 -19.37
C GLY A 179 -16.30 -13.76 -19.23
N ASP A 180 -17.03 -14.07 -20.29
CA ASP A 180 -17.76 -15.35 -20.31
C ASP A 180 -16.76 -16.48 -20.48
N GLU A 181 -16.91 -17.60 -19.78
CA GLU A 181 -16.28 -18.87 -20.16
C GLU A 181 -16.52 -19.03 -21.65
N VAL A 182 -15.43 -19.12 -22.38
CA VAL A 182 -15.34 -19.07 -23.84
C VAL A 182 -16.44 -19.90 -24.47
N LEU A 183 -17.43 -19.25 -25.09
CA LEU A 183 -18.08 -19.85 -26.25
C LEU A 183 -16.99 -19.95 -27.33
N GLU A 184 -16.39 -21.13 -27.46
CA GLU A 184 -15.57 -21.49 -28.60
C GLU A 184 -16.38 -21.26 -29.86
N ASN A 185 -16.19 -20.16 -30.52
CA ASN A 185 -16.46 -19.90 -31.94
C ASN A 185 -16.73 -18.40 -32.20
N CYS A 186 -15.69 -17.59 -32.07
CA CYS A 186 -15.58 -16.34 -32.84
C CYS A 186 -14.12 -16.13 -33.20
N HIS A 187 -13.74 -16.42 -34.43
CA HIS A 187 -12.49 -15.95 -34.99
C HIS A 187 -12.53 -14.43 -35.16
N PRO A 188 -11.68 -13.64 -34.46
CA PRO A 188 -11.49 -12.26 -34.84
C PRO A 188 -10.55 -12.24 -36.05
N GLU A 189 -11.01 -11.66 -37.14
CA GLU A 189 -10.15 -11.28 -38.23
C GLU A 189 -9.04 -10.36 -37.71
N ARG A 190 -7.80 -10.80 -37.89
CA ARG A 190 -6.58 -10.06 -37.57
C ARG A 190 -6.51 -8.83 -38.48
N SER A 191 -6.77 -7.63 -37.96
CA SER A 191 -6.31 -6.41 -38.57
C SER A 191 -4.87 -6.14 -38.09
N GLU A 192 -3.91 -6.34 -38.98
CA GLU A 192 -2.52 -5.97 -38.75
C GLU A 192 -2.40 -4.43 -38.79
N GLY A 193 -2.31 -3.80 -37.61
CA GLY A 193 -1.89 -2.42 -37.46
C GLY A 193 -0.38 -2.35 -37.28
N PRO A 194 0.32 -1.32 -37.80
CA PRO A 194 1.78 -1.23 -37.76
C PRO A 194 2.26 -1.07 -36.32
N ALA A 195 3.17 -1.93 -35.92
CA ALA A 195 3.91 -1.81 -34.66
C ALA A 195 4.81 -0.57 -34.68
N SER A 196 4.44 0.47 -33.96
CA SER A 196 5.34 1.58 -33.67
C SER A 196 6.26 1.19 -32.52
N SER A 197 7.50 0.83 -32.84
CA SER A 197 8.57 0.67 -31.88
C SER A 197 8.97 2.06 -31.35
N SER A 198 8.38 2.51 -30.25
CA SER A 198 8.94 3.62 -29.49
C SER A 198 10.12 3.08 -28.68
N GLN A 199 11.34 3.34 -29.17
CA GLN A 199 12.56 3.20 -28.39
C GLN A 199 12.44 4.14 -27.18
N ARG A 200 12.24 3.58 -25.99
CA ARG A 200 12.44 4.30 -24.72
C ARG A 200 13.94 4.57 -24.62
N GLN A 201 14.32 5.85 -24.69
CA GLN A 201 15.67 6.29 -24.41
C GLN A 201 15.99 5.91 -22.96
N ASP A 202 17.09 5.17 -22.78
CA ASP A 202 17.64 4.86 -21.47
C ASP A 202 18.01 6.18 -20.78
N VAL A 203 17.22 6.56 -19.78
CA VAL A 203 17.58 7.64 -18.85
C VAL A 203 18.69 7.08 -17.96
N PRO A 204 19.84 7.77 -17.83
CA PRO A 204 20.90 7.32 -16.96
C PRO A 204 20.36 7.16 -15.52
N ARG A 205 20.46 5.95 -14.98
CA ARG A 205 20.05 5.66 -13.59
C ARG A 205 20.96 6.45 -12.66
N SER A 206 20.39 7.33 -11.83
CA SER A 206 21.15 8.03 -10.80
C SER A 206 21.68 7.01 -9.78
N THR A 207 22.96 7.11 -9.42
CA THR A 207 23.66 6.19 -8.52
C THR A 207 23.30 6.37 -7.03
N HIS A 208 22.19 7.04 -6.72
CA HIS A 208 21.75 7.36 -5.34
C HIS A 208 20.31 6.89 -5.07
N GLY A 209 19.87 5.79 -5.65
CA GLY A 209 18.57 5.15 -5.36
C GLY A 209 18.78 3.74 -4.78
N SER A 210 17.68 3.11 -4.36
CA SER A 210 17.63 1.73 -3.85
C SER A 210 18.14 0.67 -4.85
N GLY A 211 18.61 1.06 -6.03
CA GLY A 211 19.07 0.15 -7.08
C GLY A 211 17.96 -0.73 -7.67
N GLY A 212 16.71 -0.26 -7.64
CA GLY A 212 15.54 -1.00 -8.12
C GLY A 212 14.87 -1.88 -7.07
N LEU A 213 15.32 -1.81 -5.80
CA LEU A 213 14.69 -2.49 -4.67
C LEU A 213 13.60 -1.63 -4.05
N LEU A 214 12.71 -2.27 -3.29
CA LEU A 214 11.87 -1.59 -2.31
C LEU A 214 12.72 -0.95 -1.21
N ASP A 215 12.19 0.03 -0.52
CA ASP A 215 12.87 0.62 0.62
C ASP A 215 12.93 -0.36 1.81
N TYR A 216 13.77 -0.05 2.80
CA TYR A 216 13.89 -0.83 4.03
C TYR A 216 12.81 -0.39 5.03
N PRO A 217 12.49 -1.24 6.05
CA PRO A 217 11.57 -0.90 7.13
C PRO A 217 12.04 0.30 7.93
N HIS A 218 11.14 1.26 8.18
CA HIS A 218 11.39 2.44 9.00
C HIS A 218 10.82 2.27 10.39
N TYR A 219 11.53 2.77 11.39
CA TYR A 219 11.13 2.75 12.79
C TYR A 219 11.31 4.13 13.41
N THR A 220 10.35 4.55 14.24
CA THR A 220 10.43 5.78 15.02
C THR A 220 10.04 5.55 16.48
N ARG A 221 10.04 6.60 17.30
CA ARG A 221 9.67 6.50 18.72
C ARG A 221 8.21 6.07 18.90
N PRO A 222 7.93 5.26 19.96
CA PRO A 222 8.85 4.79 21.01
C PRO A 222 9.77 3.64 20.55
N ALA A 223 10.85 3.36 21.30
CA ALA A 223 11.75 2.25 20.98
C ALA A 223 11.10 0.86 21.15
N GLU A 224 10.08 0.77 21.99
CA GLU A 224 9.24 -0.41 22.17
C GLU A 224 7.78 -0.01 22.00
N PHE A 225 7.05 -0.77 21.19
CA PHE A 225 5.62 -0.58 20.96
C PHE A 225 4.90 -1.93 21.03
N ARG A 226 3.94 -2.07 21.96
CA ARG A 226 3.15 -3.30 22.18
C ARG A 226 4.00 -4.57 22.36
N GLY A 227 5.12 -4.45 23.07
CA GLY A 227 6.06 -5.55 23.29
C GLY A 227 7.02 -5.84 22.14
N THR A 228 6.93 -5.10 21.04
CA THR A 228 7.82 -5.20 19.90
C THR A 228 8.83 -4.05 19.94
N ALA A 229 10.11 -4.39 20.14
CA ALA A 229 11.22 -3.43 20.12
C ALA A 229 11.70 -3.17 18.68
N ILE A 230 12.33 -2.02 18.47
CA ILE A 230 13.03 -1.74 17.22
C ILE A 230 14.26 -2.68 17.11
N PRO A 231 14.76 -2.96 15.89
CA PRO A 231 16.03 -3.68 15.72
C PRO A 231 17.17 -2.99 16.46
N GLU A 232 17.90 -3.75 17.28
CA GLU A 232 18.99 -3.22 18.13
C GLU A 232 20.06 -2.45 17.33
N VAL A 233 20.32 -2.89 16.10
CA VAL A 233 21.28 -2.25 15.19
C VAL A 233 20.98 -0.77 14.95
N LEU A 234 19.72 -0.36 14.96
CA LEU A 234 19.30 1.03 14.74
C LEU A 234 19.61 1.95 15.93
N GLY A 235 19.86 1.36 17.10
CA GLY A 235 20.21 2.07 18.33
C GLY A 235 21.71 2.19 18.61
N ASN A 236 22.58 1.48 17.87
CA ASN A 236 24.01 1.39 18.22
C ASN A 236 24.87 2.56 17.72
N GLY A 237 24.36 3.40 16.83
CA GLY A 237 25.08 4.57 16.30
C GLY A 237 26.16 4.27 15.24
N ASP A 238 26.43 3.00 14.92
CA ASP A 238 27.37 2.63 13.85
C ASP A 238 26.68 2.69 12.48
N HIS A 239 26.94 3.78 11.76
CA HIS A 239 26.34 4.02 10.44
C HIS A 239 26.72 2.97 9.39
N SER A 240 27.85 2.25 9.54
CA SER A 240 28.26 1.22 8.59
C SER A 240 27.41 -0.04 8.77
N VAL A 241 27.19 -0.44 10.02
CA VAL A 241 26.35 -1.57 10.39
C VAL A 241 24.89 -1.28 10.06
N ILE A 242 24.42 -0.06 10.35
CA ILE A 242 23.05 0.38 9.99
C ILE A 242 22.83 0.32 8.48
N ARG A 243 23.77 0.82 7.66
CA ARG A 243 23.66 0.75 6.18
C ARG A 243 23.59 -0.69 5.68
N LYS A 244 24.41 -1.58 6.22
CA LYS A 244 24.42 -3.00 5.86
C LYS A 244 23.06 -3.64 6.21
N TRP A 245 22.56 -3.38 7.40
CA TRP A 245 21.25 -3.88 7.83
C TRP A 245 20.12 -3.36 6.93
N ARG A 246 20.11 -2.05 6.61
CA ARG A 246 19.11 -1.45 5.71
C ARG A 246 19.10 -2.13 4.34
N ARG A 247 20.29 -2.39 3.77
CA ARG A 247 20.40 -3.09 2.48
C ARG A 247 19.83 -4.50 2.57
N GLN A 248 20.16 -5.24 3.61
CA GLN A 248 19.64 -6.59 3.83
C GLN A 248 18.12 -6.60 4.02
N ALA A 249 17.59 -5.65 4.80
CA ALA A 249 16.15 -5.52 5.03
C ALA A 249 15.38 -5.13 3.75
N ALA A 250 15.95 -4.24 2.92
CA ALA A 250 15.39 -3.88 1.61
C ALA A 250 15.34 -5.09 0.66
N LEU A 251 16.38 -5.91 0.61
CA LEU A 251 16.41 -7.15 -0.17
C LEU A 251 15.35 -8.14 0.30
N ALA A 252 15.25 -8.36 1.62
CA ALA A 252 14.27 -9.26 2.20
C ALA A 252 12.82 -8.79 1.92
N LYS A 253 12.54 -7.49 2.08
CA LYS A 253 11.22 -6.91 1.80
C LYS A 253 10.87 -6.99 0.30
N THR A 254 11.85 -6.74 -0.58
CA THR A 254 11.66 -6.87 -2.03
C THR A 254 11.37 -8.31 -2.42
N PHE A 255 12.11 -9.27 -1.86
CA PHE A 255 11.89 -10.69 -2.12
C PHE A 255 10.50 -11.16 -1.66
N ALA A 256 10.04 -10.69 -0.50
CA ALA A 256 8.74 -11.04 0.04
C ALA A 256 7.57 -10.43 -0.75
N ASN A 257 7.64 -9.13 -1.09
CA ASN A 257 6.50 -8.38 -1.62
C ASN A 257 6.53 -8.23 -3.15
N ARG A 258 7.73 -8.13 -3.73
CA ARG A 258 7.91 -7.82 -5.15
C ARG A 258 9.14 -8.54 -5.75
N PRO A 259 9.15 -9.88 -5.74
CA PRO A 259 10.28 -10.66 -6.28
C PRO A 259 10.56 -10.35 -7.76
N ASP A 260 9.56 -9.89 -8.51
CA ASP A 260 9.69 -9.44 -9.91
C ASP A 260 10.71 -8.31 -10.09
N LEU A 261 10.88 -7.44 -9.10
CA LEU A 261 11.84 -6.34 -9.16
C LEU A 261 13.29 -6.82 -9.08
N LEU A 262 13.56 -7.96 -8.45
CA LEU A 262 14.92 -8.51 -8.31
C LEU A 262 15.55 -8.87 -9.65
N ALA A 263 14.75 -9.23 -10.66
CA ALA A 263 15.24 -9.54 -12.00
C ALA A 263 15.91 -8.33 -12.70
N SER A 264 15.53 -7.10 -12.31
CA SER A 264 16.05 -5.86 -12.89
C SER A 264 16.86 -5.00 -11.91
N ALA A 265 16.99 -5.44 -10.66
CA ALA A 265 17.71 -4.72 -9.61
C ALA A 265 19.22 -4.78 -9.80
N ASP A 266 19.91 -3.73 -9.35
CA ASP A 266 21.39 -3.69 -9.28
C ASP A 266 21.84 -4.42 -8.02
N LEU A 267 22.20 -5.70 -8.19
CA LEU A 267 22.59 -6.62 -7.11
C LEU A 267 24.08 -6.87 -7.12
N SER A 268 24.74 -6.66 -5.96
CA SER A 268 26.12 -7.08 -5.73
C SER A 268 26.21 -8.61 -5.53
N ASP A 269 27.41 -9.16 -5.53
CA ASP A 269 27.64 -10.59 -5.25
C ASP A 269 27.17 -10.96 -3.83
N ASP A 270 27.40 -10.09 -2.84
CA ASP A 270 26.92 -10.26 -1.47
C ASP A 270 25.38 -10.29 -1.41
N ASP A 271 24.70 -9.44 -2.21
CA ASP A 271 23.23 -9.43 -2.29
C ASP A 271 22.69 -10.74 -2.87
N ARG A 272 23.34 -11.27 -3.91
CA ARG A 272 22.95 -12.53 -4.55
C ARG A 272 23.15 -13.72 -3.60
N GLU A 273 24.23 -13.75 -2.85
CA GLU A 273 24.48 -14.78 -1.84
C GLU A 273 23.42 -14.74 -0.73
N LEU A 274 23.08 -13.54 -0.26
CA LEU A 274 22.03 -13.35 0.73
C LEU A 274 20.67 -13.85 0.22
N LEU A 275 20.29 -13.46 -1.00
CA LEU A 275 19.02 -13.86 -1.62
C LEU A 275 18.95 -15.37 -1.86
N ALA A 276 20.07 -15.99 -2.28
CA ALA A 276 20.15 -17.45 -2.41
C ALA A 276 19.92 -18.15 -1.07
N GLY A 277 20.48 -17.59 0.02
CA GLY A 277 20.24 -18.07 1.38
C GLY A 277 18.78 -17.94 1.84
N MET A 278 18.01 -17.03 1.25
CA MET A 278 16.56 -16.86 1.46
C MET A 278 15.70 -17.73 0.54
N GLY A 279 16.31 -18.47 -0.39
CA GLY A 279 15.62 -19.34 -1.35
C GLY A 279 15.30 -18.70 -2.69
N PHE A 280 15.80 -17.50 -2.98
CA PHE A 280 15.66 -16.89 -4.31
C PHE A 280 16.56 -17.62 -5.32
N GLN A 281 15.97 -18.09 -6.41
CA GLN A 281 16.68 -18.62 -7.57
C GLN A 281 16.52 -17.59 -8.70
N ALA A 282 17.63 -17.01 -9.15
CA ALA A 282 17.63 -16.22 -10.36
C ALA A 282 17.58 -17.17 -11.56
N ASP A 283 16.54 -17.05 -12.39
CA ASP A 283 16.43 -17.74 -13.68
C ASP A 283 17.50 -17.28 -14.66
#